data_928396a9d8f4435d36d468573377afcc
#
_entry.id   928396a9d8f4435d36d468573377afcc
#
_cell.length_a   1.000
_cell.length_b   1.000
_cell.length_c   1.000
_cell.angle_alpha   90.00
_cell.angle_beta   90.00
_cell.angle_gamma   90.00
#
_symmetry.space_group_name_H-M   'P 1'
#
loop_
_entity.id
_entity.type
_entity.pdbx_description
1 polymer ?
#
loop_
_entity_poly.entity_id
_entity_poly.type
_entity_poly.pdbx_seq_one_letter_code
_entity_poly.pdbx_strand_id
1 'polypeptide(L)'
;MTQKRTNTFATYLCLALAFASTAVCAQEAKPHPSNDVYKVEYVFSELQDNKKVNTRTYTVLVEHLEKASLRLGSRVPIAVGSTQFQYLDVGVDIDCTVEPGDSDVGLRTNVDITRMAPENRIGQPIVRQTKIQVHNFVQLGKPTIIATADEVDTTGRFQMEATVTKMK
;
A
#
# COMPACT_ATOMS: atom_id res chain seq x y z
N MET A 1 -47.22 -78.69 3.47
CA MET A 1 -47.37 -77.27 3.83
C MET A 1 -46.08 -76.56 3.61
N THR A 2 -45.94 -75.87 2.47
CA THR A 2 -44.72 -75.24 2.02
C THR A 2 -44.87 -73.73 2.11
N GLN A 3 -44.12 -73.12 2.98
CA GLN A 3 -44.22 -71.69 3.19
C GLN A 3 -43.16 -70.94 2.37
N LYS A 4 -43.64 -70.18 1.39
CA LYS A 4 -42.88 -69.26 0.56
C LYS A 4 -42.38 -68.09 1.42
N ARG A 5 -41.07 -67.96 1.65
CA ARG A 5 -40.46 -66.72 2.14
C ARG A 5 -40.05 -65.89 0.94
N THR A 6 -40.81 -64.88 0.68
CA THR A 6 -40.56 -63.89 -0.37
C THR A 6 -39.40 -62.97 -0.01
N ASN A 7 -38.53 -62.74 -1.00
CA ASN A 7 -37.36 -61.93 -0.98
C ASN A 7 -37.67 -60.43 -0.79
N THR A 8 -37.67 -59.99 0.46
CA THR A 8 -37.84 -58.55 0.78
C THR A 8 -36.50 -57.79 0.88
N PHE A 9 -35.38 -58.51 0.73
CA PHE A 9 -34.03 -57.91 0.80
C PHE A 9 -33.51 -57.28 -0.49
N ALA A 10 -34.12 -57.61 -1.63
CA ALA A 10 -33.63 -57.12 -2.94
C ALA A 10 -34.13 -55.70 -3.27
N THR A 11 -35.20 -55.21 -2.60
CA THR A 11 -35.85 -53.95 -2.94
C THR A 11 -35.22 -52.74 -2.19
N TYR A 12 -34.50 -52.99 -1.11
CA TYR A 12 -33.83 -51.89 -0.36
C TYR A 12 -32.41 -51.56 -0.84
N LEU A 13 -31.80 -52.46 -1.63
CA LEU A 13 -30.45 -52.26 -2.15
C LEU A 13 -30.40 -51.32 -3.38
N CYS A 14 -31.53 -51.23 -4.12
CA CYS A 14 -31.62 -50.34 -5.27
C CYS A 14 -31.98 -48.90 -4.95
N LEU A 15 -32.50 -48.62 -3.75
CA LEU A 15 -32.89 -47.26 -3.34
C LEU A 15 -31.76 -46.44 -2.67
N ALA A 16 -30.67 -47.12 -2.26
CA ALA A 16 -29.54 -46.47 -1.62
C ALA A 16 -28.45 -45.98 -2.63
N LEU A 17 -28.55 -46.33 -3.92
CA LEU A 17 -27.56 -45.87 -4.93
C LEU A 17 -27.94 -44.61 -5.69
N ALA A 18 -29.09 -44.01 -5.43
CA ALA A 18 -29.60 -42.84 -6.18
C ALA A 18 -29.26 -41.47 -5.54
N PHE A 19 -28.56 -41.41 -4.40
CA PHE A 19 -28.22 -40.15 -3.71
C PHE A 19 -26.73 -39.78 -3.74
N ALA A 20 -25.91 -40.45 -4.54
CA ALA A 20 -24.48 -40.19 -4.66
C ALA A 20 -24.15 -39.44 -5.96
N SER A 21 -24.82 -38.33 -6.23
CA SER A 21 -24.41 -37.51 -7.36
C SER A 21 -24.92 -36.09 -7.18
N THR A 22 -24.06 -35.21 -6.86
CA THR A 22 -23.82 -33.84 -7.32
C THR A 22 -23.19 -33.02 -6.21
N ALA A 23 -21.98 -33.39 -5.78
CA ALA A 23 -21.04 -32.38 -5.35
C ALA A 23 -20.48 -31.75 -6.62
N VAL A 24 -21.25 -30.86 -7.24
CA VAL A 24 -20.71 -29.88 -8.18
C VAL A 24 -19.81 -28.99 -7.34
N CYS A 25 -18.51 -29.28 -7.37
CA CYS A 25 -17.49 -28.35 -6.94
C CYS A 25 -17.67 -27.11 -7.83
N ALA A 26 -18.38 -26.11 -7.35
CA ALA A 26 -18.28 -24.77 -7.88
C ALA A 26 -16.81 -24.36 -7.65
N GLN A 27 -15.95 -24.57 -8.63
CA GLN A 27 -14.67 -23.88 -8.71
C GLN A 27 -15.04 -22.41 -8.80
N GLU A 28 -14.92 -21.70 -7.66
CA GLU A 28 -14.85 -20.25 -7.70
C GLU A 28 -13.78 -19.90 -8.73
N ALA A 29 -14.21 -19.30 -9.82
CA ALA A 29 -13.32 -18.77 -10.82
C ALA A 29 -12.38 -17.82 -10.08
N LYS A 30 -11.09 -18.19 -9.97
CA LYS A 30 -10.06 -17.25 -9.50
C LYS A 30 -10.27 -15.97 -10.29
N PRO A 31 -10.46 -14.82 -9.64
CA PRO A 31 -10.55 -13.57 -10.36
C PRO A 31 -9.31 -13.47 -11.25
N HIS A 32 -9.53 -13.30 -12.55
CA HIS A 32 -8.44 -12.99 -13.47
C HIS A 32 -7.72 -11.77 -12.90
N PRO A 33 -6.39 -11.81 -12.77
CA PRO A 33 -5.67 -10.60 -12.40
C PRO A 33 -6.04 -9.53 -13.43
N SER A 34 -6.71 -8.47 -12.99
CA SER A 34 -6.95 -7.34 -13.86
C SER A 34 -5.59 -6.71 -14.15
N ASN A 35 -5.22 -6.59 -15.43
CA ASN A 35 -4.00 -5.87 -15.83
C ASN A 35 -4.17 -4.35 -15.67
N ASP A 36 -4.99 -3.93 -14.73
CA ASP A 36 -5.23 -2.52 -14.46
C ASP A 36 -3.98 -1.87 -13.88
N VAL A 37 -3.56 -0.79 -14.49
CA VAL A 37 -2.46 0.04 -14.02
C VAL A 37 -3.03 1.35 -13.46
N TYR A 38 -2.53 1.75 -12.32
CA TYR A 38 -2.90 3.00 -11.67
C TYR A 38 -1.70 3.94 -11.62
N LYS A 39 -1.92 5.21 -11.96
CA LYS A 39 -0.98 6.28 -11.67
C LYS A 39 -1.33 6.87 -10.32
N VAL A 40 -0.40 6.83 -9.38
CA VAL A 40 -0.49 7.48 -8.08
C VAL A 40 0.43 8.69 -8.09
N GLU A 41 -0.13 9.87 -7.90
CA GLU A 41 0.59 11.13 -7.81
C GLU A 41 0.51 11.63 -6.38
N TYR A 42 1.68 11.80 -5.75
CA TYR A 42 1.83 12.31 -4.39
C TYR A 42 2.30 13.76 -4.44
N VAL A 43 1.65 14.62 -3.69
CA VAL A 43 2.07 16.01 -3.49
C VAL A 43 2.41 16.21 -2.01
N PHE A 44 3.68 16.40 -1.73
CA PHE A 44 4.19 16.70 -0.40
C PHE A 44 4.33 18.20 -0.25
N SER A 45 3.64 18.78 0.73
CA SER A 45 3.68 20.21 1.00
C SER A 45 4.16 20.47 2.42
N GLU A 46 5.08 21.40 2.56
CA GLU A 46 5.47 21.98 3.83
C GLU A 46 4.76 23.33 3.97
N LEU A 47 4.05 23.50 5.08
CA LEU A 47 3.33 24.74 5.39
C LEU A 47 3.99 25.41 6.60
N GLN A 48 4.11 26.72 6.54
CA GLN A 48 4.46 27.56 7.67
C GLN A 48 3.40 28.67 7.79
N ASP A 49 2.82 28.83 8.95
CA ASP A 49 1.70 29.77 9.18
C ASP A 49 0.56 29.59 8.16
N ASN A 50 0.21 28.33 7.86
CA ASN A 50 -0.79 27.93 6.86
C ASN A 50 -0.46 28.31 5.39
N LYS A 51 0.74 28.77 5.11
CA LYS A 51 1.21 29.02 3.74
C LYS A 51 2.13 27.93 3.28
N LYS A 52 1.92 27.41 2.07
CA LYS A 52 2.82 26.44 1.44
C LYS A 52 4.16 27.11 1.14
N VAL A 53 5.23 26.64 1.79
CA VAL A 53 6.60 27.16 1.61
C VAL A 53 7.44 26.26 0.71
N ASN A 54 7.06 24.97 0.64
CA ASN A 54 7.70 24.01 -0.24
C ASN A 54 6.68 22.99 -0.75
N THR A 55 6.85 22.53 -1.99
CA THR A 55 5.99 21.49 -2.58
C THR A 55 6.85 20.61 -3.48
N ARG A 56 6.69 19.30 -3.35
CA ARG A 56 7.34 18.28 -4.18
C ARG A 56 6.33 17.28 -4.66
N THR A 57 6.42 16.88 -5.92
CA THR A 57 5.50 15.91 -6.53
C THR A 57 6.28 14.66 -6.92
N TYR A 58 5.71 13.51 -6.63
CA TYR A 58 6.24 12.20 -7.01
C TYR A 58 5.13 11.39 -7.68
N THR A 59 5.47 10.67 -8.74
CA THR A 59 4.52 9.84 -9.47
C THR A 59 5.03 8.41 -9.51
N VAL A 60 4.14 7.47 -9.19
CA VAL A 60 4.41 6.03 -9.23
C VAL A 60 3.33 5.34 -10.05
N LEU A 61 3.72 4.41 -10.89
CA LEU A 61 2.79 3.51 -11.57
C LEU A 61 2.70 2.21 -10.77
N VAL A 62 1.48 1.75 -10.54
CA VAL A 62 1.18 0.59 -9.68
C VAL A 62 0.27 -0.35 -10.45
N GLU A 63 0.64 -1.60 -10.58
CA GLU A 63 -0.25 -2.65 -11.07
C GLU A 63 -1.24 -3.08 -9.98
N HIS A 64 -2.36 -3.62 -10.40
CA HIS A 64 -3.44 -4.08 -9.53
C HIS A 64 -2.92 -5.02 -8.43
N LEU A 65 -3.13 -4.66 -7.16
CA LEU A 65 -2.72 -5.40 -5.95
C LEU A 65 -1.20 -5.61 -5.80
N GLU A 66 -0.39 -5.12 -6.73
CA GLU A 66 1.06 -5.22 -6.64
C GLU A 66 1.64 -4.06 -5.83
N LYS A 67 2.83 -4.27 -5.32
CA LYS A 67 3.59 -3.24 -4.62
C LYS A 67 4.49 -2.51 -5.59
N ALA A 68 4.34 -1.19 -5.67
CA ALA A 68 5.30 -0.33 -6.35
C ALA A 68 6.17 0.42 -5.35
N SER A 69 7.42 0.68 -5.76
CA SER A 69 8.42 1.33 -4.93
C SER A 69 9.14 2.43 -5.71
N LEU A 70 9.27 3.60 -5.11
CA LEU A 70 10.10 4.70 -5.59
C LEU A 70 11.18 4.99 -4.54
N ARG A 71 12.44 5.06 -4.97
CA ARG A 71 13.59 5.41 -4.15
C ARG A 71 14.33 6.55 -4.82
N LEU A 72 14.46 7.67 -4.13
CA LEU A 72 15.14 8.85 -4.63
C LEU A 72 15.98 9.47 -3.51
N GLY A 73 17.29 9.42 -3.64
CA GLY A 73 18.15 9.93 -2.57
C GLY A 73 19.62 9.95 -2.95
N SER A 74 20.42 10.39 -1.99
CA SER A 74 21.87 10.44 -2.04
C SER A 74 22.45 9.80 -0.79
N ARG A 75 23.58 9.16 -0.93
CA ARG A 75 24.35 8.62 0.19
C ARG A 75 25.40 9.63 0.62
N VAL A 76 25.25 10.12 1.84
CA VAL A 76 26.10 11.19 2.38
C VAL A 76 27.08 10.61 3.41
N PRO A 77 28.41 10.81 3.26
CA PRO A 77 29.37 10.42 4.29
C PRO A 77 29.30 11.38 5.46
N ILE A 78 29.18 10.83 6.66
CA ILE A 78 29.24 11.57 7.93
C ILE A 78 30.51 11.13 8.67
N ALA A 79 31.34 12.09 9.06
CA ALA A 79 32.52 11.79 9.85
C ALA A 79 32.13 11.34 11.27
N VAL A 80 32.62 10.17 11.68
CA VAL A 80 32.48 9.64 13.03
C VAL A 80 33.87 9.56 13.63
N GLY A 81 34.27 10.62 14.35
CA GLY A 81 35.64 10.78 14.82
C GLY A 81 36.61 11.31 13.76
N SER A 82 37.94 11.14 13.96
CA SER A 82 38.94 11.75 13.14
C SER A 82 39.29 10.98 11.85
N THR A 83 38.92 9.70 11.74
CA THR A 83 39.34 8.84 10.61
C THR A 83 38.23 7.90 10.08
N GLN A 84 37.04 7.92 10.64
CA GLN A 84 35.98 7.03 10.24
C GLN A 84 34.80 7.80 9.62
N PHE A 85 34.20 7.22 8.59
CA PHE A 85 33.00 7.72 7.95
C PHE A 85 31.88 6.71 8.09
N GLN A 86 30.69 7.20 8.44
CA GLN A 86 29.44 6.47 8.32
C GLN A 86 28.64 7.04 7.16
N TYR A 87 28.01 6.20 6.38
CA TYR A 87 27.17 6.64 5.28
C TYR A 87 25.71 6.67 5.71
N LEU A 88 25.04 7.78 5.40
CA LEU A 88 23.62 7.98 5.62
C LEU A 88 22.90 8.13 4.29
N ASP A 89 21.82 7.40 4.11
CA ASP A 89 20.95 7.59 2.95
C ASP A 89 19.96 8.74 3.25
N VAL A 90 20.00 9.78 2.41
CA VAL A 90 19.17 10.99 2.53
C VAL A 90 18.29 11.07 1.29
N GLY A 91 16.98 11.17 1.49
CA GLY A 91 16.07 11.17 0.34
C GLY A 91 14.65 10.84 0.70
N VAL A 92 13.93 10.30 -0.27
CA VAL A 92 12.52 9.91 -0.17
C VAL A 92 12.36 8.48 -0.67
N ASP A 93 11.77 7.65 0.17
CA ASP A 93 11.35 6.30 -0.15
C ASP A 93 9.83 6.22 -0.07
N ILE A 94 9.18 5.77 -1.14
CA ILE A 94 7.73 5.60 -1.23
C ILE A 94 7.44 4.18 -1.65
N ASP A 95 6.67 3.47 -0.84
CA ASP A 95 6.07 2.19 -1.19
C ASP A 95 4.56 2.36 -1.24
N CYS A 96 3.91 1.88 -2.29
CA CYS A 96 2.47 1.93 -2.39
C CYS A 96 1.85 0.68 -3.00
N THR A 97 0.60 0.42 -2.63
CA THR A 97 -0.26 -0.63 -3.20
C THR A 97 -1.64 -0.03 -3.40
N VAL A 98 -2.27 -0.34 -4.54
CA VAL A 98 -3.63 0.07 -4.86
C VAL A 98 -4.54 -1.15 -4.82
N GLU A 99 -5.57 -1.08 -4.00
CA GLU A 99 -6.61 -2.10 -3.84
C GLU A 99 -7.91 -1.55 -4.45
N PRO A 100 -8.30 -1.96 -5.66
CA PRO A 100 -9.51 -1.45 -6.29
C PRO A 100 -10.78 -1.83 -5.52
N GLY A 101 -11.70 -0.89 -5.44
CA GLY A 101 -13.06 -1.06 -4.95
C GLY A 101 -14.07 -0.65 -6.03
N ASP A 102 -15.35 -0.70 -5.71
CA ASP A 102 -16.43 -0.40 -6.67
C ASP A 102 -16.47 1.08 -7.07
N SER A 103 -16.34 2.00 -6.12
CA SER A 103 -16.38 3.46 -6.35
C SER A 103 -15.11 4.17 -5.91
N ASP A 104 -14.43 3.62 -4.95
CA ASP A 104 -13.22 4.16 -4.33
C ASP A 104 -12.10 3.13 -4.42
N VAL A 105 -10.87 3.56 -4.30
CA VAL A 105 -9.71 2.66 -4.24
C VAL A 105 -9.05 2.74 -2.88
N GLY A 106 -8.70 1.59 -2.31
CA GLY A 106 -7.84 1.50 -1.14
C GLY A 106 -6.41 1.83 -1.55
N LEU A 107 -5.84 2.88 -0.98
CA LEU A 107 -4.45 3.26 -1.16
C LEU A 107 -3.67 3.00 0.12
N ARG A 108 -2.77 2.04 0.07
CA ARG A 108 -1.80 1.79 1.14
C ARG A 108 -0.49 2.44 0.78
N THR A 109 0.02 3.30 1.64
CA THR A 109 1.23 4.08 1.39
C THR A 109 2.15 4.04 2.60
N ASN A 110 3.44 3.74 2.35
CA ASN A 110 4.53 3.93 3.31
C ASN A 110 5.51 4.93 2.71
N VAL A 111 5.84 5.96 3.47
CA VAL A 111 6.80 7.00 3.08
C VAL A 111 7.85 7.13 4.16
N ASP A 112 9.11 7.18 3.75
CA ASP A 112 10.24 7.54 4.59
C ASP A 112 10.98 8.70 3.94
N ILE A 113 11.04 9.83 4.63
CA ILE A 113 11.75 11.03 4.19
C ILE A 113 12.89 11.29 5.15
N THR A 114 14.12 11.17 4.67
CA THR A 114 15.31 11.52 5.45
C THR A 114 15.95 12.78 4.88
N ARG A 115 16.17 13.79 5.72
CA ARG A 115 16.74 15.08 5.35
C ARG A 115 17.88 15.44 6.28
N MET A 116 18.87 16.15 5.75
CA MET A 116 19.87 16.83 6.57
C MET A 116 19.38 18.27 6.86
N ALA A 117 19.34 18.61 8.11
CA ALA A 117 19.13 19.98 8.55
C ALA A 117 20.50 20.70 8.68
N PRO A 118 20.50 22.05 8.76
CA PRO A 118 21.73 22.80 9.04
C PRO A 118 22.45 22.24 10.28
N GLU A 119 23.77 22.31 10.24
CA GLU A 119 24.62 21.85 11.34
C GLU A 119 24.24 22.53 12.67
N ASN A 120 24.38 21.79 13.75
CA ASN A 120 24.29 22.36 15.09
C ASN A 120 25.53 23.24 15.39
N ARG A 121 25.54 23.90 16.57
CA ARG A 121 26.64 24.76 17.04
C ARG A 121 27.99 24.04 17.15
N ILE A 122 28.01 22.72 17.10
CA ILE A 122 29.20 21.86 17.24
C ILE A 122 29.68 21.37 15.86
N GLY A 123 29.04 21.77 14.75
CA GLY A 123 29.40 21.34 13.39
C GLY A 123 28.94 19.92 13.05
N GLN A 124 28.02 19.33 13.82
CA GLN A 124 27.48 18.02 13.52
C GLN A 124 26.19 18.12 12.71
N PRO A 125 26.01 17.30 11.65
CA PRO A 125 24.79 17.29 10.86
C PRO A 125 23.61 16.79 11.71
N ILE A 126 22.48 17.46 11.59
CA ILE A 126 21.22 17.01 12.16
C ILE A 126 20.48 16.23 11.10
N VAL A 127 20.14 14.99 11.42
CA VAL A 127 19.33 14.13 10.54
C VAL A 127 17.87 14.20 11.02
N ARG A 128 16.99 14.60 10.11
CA ARG A 128 15.54 14.58 10.33
C ARG A 128 14.92 13.47 9.51
N GLN A 129 14.13 12.62 10.15
CA GLN A 129 13.43 11.53 9.50
C GLN A 129 11.93 11.66 9.76
N THR A 130 11.13 11.58 8.69
CA THR A 130 9.67 11.55 8.75
C THR A 130 9.21 10.23 8.17
N LYS A 131 8.52 9.43 8.99
CA LYS A 131 7.93 8.15 8.55
C LYS A 131 6.42 8.25 8.61
N ILE A 132 5.75 7.91 7.51
CA ILE A 132 4.30 7.95 7.38
C ILE A 132 3.84 6.59 6.85
N GLN A 133 2.88 6.01 7.54
CA GLN A 133 2.24 4.77 7.11
C GLN A 133 0.74 4.95 7.21
N VAL A 134 0.05 4.90 6.08
CA VAL A 134 -1.39 5.14 6.00
C VAL A 134 -2.07 4.13 5.09
N HIS A 135 -3.35 3.90 5.37
CA HIS A 135 -4.26 3.17 4.49
C HIS A 135 -5.56 3.97 4.41
N ASN A 136 -5.84 4.53 3.24
CA ASN A 136 -6.97 5.42 3.01
C ASN A 136 -7.79 4.92 1.81
N PHE A 137 -9.11 5.18 1.83
CA PHE A 137 -9.94 5.06 0.64
C PHE A 137 -9.98 6.42 -0.06
N VAL A 138 -9.65 6.44 -1.35
CA VAL A 138 -9.58 7.65 -2.16
C VAL A 138 -10.42 7.50 -3.42
N GLN A 139 -11.06 8.58 -3.86
CA GLN A 139 -11.83 8.58 -5.09
C GLN A 139 -10.89 8.74 -6.29
N LEU A 140 -11.12 7.96 -7.35
CA LEU A 140 -10.33 8.05 -8.57
C LEU A 140 -10.39 9.46 -9.19
N GLY A 141 -9.22 9.97 -9.55
CA GLY A 141 -9.05 11.28 -10.19
C GLY A 141 -9.21 12.48 -9.25
N LYS A 142 -9.48 12.28 -7.95
CA LYS A 142 -9.63 13.37 -7.00
C LYS A 142 -8.43 13.49 -6.06
N PRO A 143 -7.81 14.67 -5.95
CA PRO A 143 -6.81 14.94 -4.92
C PRO A 143 -7.41 14.77 -3.53
N THR A 144 -6.76 13.97 -2.69
CA THR A 144 -7.20 13.69 -1.33
C THR A 144 -6.03 13.86 -0.37
N ILE A 145 -6.21 14.64 0.69
CA ILE A 145 -5.21 14.73 1.76
C ILE A 145 -5.24 13.41 2.54
N ILE A 146 -4.16 12.66 2.49
CA ILE A 146 -4.05 11.34 3.12
C ILE A 146 -3.25 11.36 4.43
N ALA A 147 -2.43 12.40 4.65
CA ALA A 147 -1.75 12.61 5.93
C ALA A 147 -1.46 14.09 6.17
N THR A 148 -1.52 14.49 7.43
CA THR A 148 -1.00 15.79 7.93
C THR A 148 -0.31 15.56 9.26
N ALA A 149 0.81 16.26 9.50
CA ALA A 149 1.51 16.22 10.77
C ALA A 149 2.14 17.59 11.04
N ASP A 150 2.04 18.06 12.27
CA ASP A 150 2.80 19.21 12.71
C ASP A 150 4.25 18.79 12.99
N GLU A 151 5.22 19.62 12.61
CA GLU A 151 6.63 19.35 12.90
C GLU A 151 6.91 19.55 14.39
N VAL A 152 7.70 18.67 14.99
CA VAL A 152 7.96 18.67 16.43
C VAL A 152 8.79 19.89 16.87
N ASP A 153 9.72 20.32 16.03
CA ASP A 153 10.74 21.33 16.39
C ASP A 153 10.46 22.72 15.80
N THR A 154 9.39 22.87 15.03
CA THR A 154 9.06 24.11 14.32
C THR A 154 7.56 24.39 14.37
N THR A 155 7.13 25.55 13.88
CA THR A 155 5.71 25.86 13.64
C THR A 155 5.22 25.32 12.29
N GLY A 156 6.02 24.50 11.66
CA GLY A 156 5.73 23.91 10.36
C GLY A 156 4.71 22.77 10.43
N ARG A 157 4.00 22.59 9.35
CA ARG A 157 3.10 21.46 9.11
C ARG A 157 3.48 20.76 7.82
N PHE A 158 3.57 19.44 7.87
CA PHE A 158 3.70 18.58 6.72
C PHE A 158 2.31 18.11 6.27
N GLN A 159 2.05 18.15 4.97
CA GLN A 159 0.83 17.64 4.35
C GLN A 159 1.16 16.76 3.17
N MET A 160 0.54 15.60 3.11
CA MET A 160 0.63 14.69 1.98
C MET A 160 -0.75 14.53 1.34
N GLU A 161 -0.81 14.80 0.04
CA GLU A 161 -1.98 14.63 -0.80
C GLU A 161 -1.69 13.54 -1.83
N ALA A 162 -2.67 12.71 -2.15
CA ALA A 162 -2.56 11.70 -3.18
C ALA A 162 -3.71 11.81 -4.19
N THR A 163 -3.39 11.58 -5.46
CA THR A 163 -4.36 11.44 -6.55
C THR A 163 -4.11 10.11 -7.24
N VAL A 164 -5.13 9.24 -7.29
CA VAL A 164 -5.07 7.96 -7.97
C VAL A 164 -5.87 8.03 -9.26
N THR A 165 -5.24 7.69 -10.37
CA THR A 165 -5.88 7.68 -11.70
C THR A 165 -5.70 6.31 -12.34
N LYS A 166 -6.79 5.69 -12.79
CA LYS A 166 -6.72 4.44 -13.56
C LYS A 166 -6.23 4.76 -14.98
N MET A 167 -5.18 4.07 -15.39
CA MET A 167 -4.64 4.17 -16.74
C MET A 167 -5.48 3.30 -17.69
N LYS A 168 -5.63 3.74 -18.92
CA LYS A 168 -6.38 3.01 -19.97
C LYS A 168 -5.44 2.06 -20.70
#